data_ea86de6542d17e2375ea7a3330ac4be0
#
_entry.id   ea86de6542d17e2375ea7a3330ac4be0
#
_cell.length_a   1.000
_cell.length_b   1.000
_cell.length_c   1.000
_cell.angle_alpha   90.00
_cell.angle_beta   90.00
_cell.angle_gamma   90.00
#
_symmetry.space_group_name_H-M   'P 1'
#
loop_
_entity.id
_entity.type
_entity.pdbx_description
1 polymer ?
#
loop_
_entity_poly.entity_id
_entity_poly.type
_entity_poly.pdbx_seq_one_letter_code
_entity_poly.pdbx_strand_id
1 'polypeptide(L)'
;MSKKAPRRVSLSKYTAEVLKNAMYEKGERLDVVVAEAPDLPGCLTQGATVEEARENLVDAIEVWLLSGLRSGEDPPVVNGCRLAVTAAPEKRS
;
A
#
# COMPACT_ATOMS: atom_id res chain seq x y z
N MET A 1 26.02 -10.87 11.35
CA MET A 1 24.67 -10.75 11.62
C MET A 1 23.81 -11.23 10.51
N SER A 2 22.91 -12.06 10.78
CA SER A 2 22.09 -12.59 9.72
C SER A 2 20.89 -11.73 9.49
N LYS A 3 20.44 -11.75 8.25
CA LYS A 3 19.29 -11.04 7.89
C LYS A 3 18.10 -11.91 7.95
N LYS A 4 17.04 -11.44 8.53
CA LYS A 4 15.85 -12.20 8.57
C LYS A 4 15.10 -12.05 7.29
N ALA A 5 14.56 -13.11 6.79
CA ALA A 5 13.71 -13.07 5.62
C ALA A 5 12.44 -12.32 5.98
N PRO A 6 11.84 -11.61 5.03
CA PRO A 6 10.57 -10.94 5.30
C PRO A 6 9.49 -11.94 5.65
N ARG A 7 8.58 -11.53 6.53
CA ARG A 7 7.45 -12.38 6.86
C ARG A 7 6.41 -12.27 5.77
N ARG A 8 5.85 -13.38 5.38
CA ARG A 8 4.80 -13.39 4.37
C ARG A 8 3.48 -13.20 5.08
N VAL A 9 2.71 -12.23 4.67
CA VAL A 9 1.47 -11.88 5.34
C VAL A 9 0.34 -11.75 4.35
N SER A 10 -0.87 -11.74 4.87
CA SER A 10 -2.06 -11.59 4.04
C SER A 10 -2.17 -10.19 3.49
N LEU A 11 -3.06 -10.01 2.55
CA LEU A 11 -3.29 -8.69 1.97
C LEU A 11 -3.71 -7.68 3.04
N SER A 12 -4.63 -8.06 3.92
CA SER A 12 -5.08 -7.11 4.92
C SER A 12 -3.96 -6.74 5.88
N LYS A 13 -3.12 -7.71 6.23
CA LYS A 13 -2.01 -7.41 7.11
C LYS A 13 -0.98 -6.53 6.41
N TYR A 14 -0.70 -6.81 5.15
CA TYR A 14 0.25 -6.01 4.39
C TYR A 14 -0.26 -4.57 4.28
N THR A 15 -1.54 -4.41 3.97
CA THR A 15 -2.14 -3.09 3.86
C THR A 15 -2.03 -2.34 5.19
N ALA A 16 -2.25 -3.05 6.30
CA ALA A 16 -2.12 -2.42 7.61
C ALA A 16 -0.68 -1.92 7.82
N GLU A 17 0.31 -2.68 7.35
CA GLU A 17 1.70 -2.24 7.50
C GLU A 17 1.99 -1.01 6.65
N VAL A 18 1.46 -0.98 5.43
CA VAL A 18 1.63 0.20 4.59
C VAL A 18 0.99 1.42 5.25
N LEU A 19 -0.18 1.23 5.86
CA LEU A 19 -0.87 2.34 6.51
C LEU A 19 -0.13 2.88 7.72
N LYS A 20 0.69 2.06 8.37
CA LYS A 20 1.46 2.55 9.51
C LYS A 20 2.42 3.64 9.12
N ASN A 21 2.88 3.62 7.87
CA ASN A 21 3.85 4.60 7.39
C ASN A 21 3.19 5.72 6.61
N ALA A 22 1.87 5.74 6.55
CA ALA A 22 1.15 6.74 5.76
C ALA A 22 1.37 8.13 6.30
N MET A 23 1.34 9.09 5.42
CA MET A 23 1.50 10.48 5.76
C MET A 23 0.28 11.25 5.36
N TYR A 24 -0.12 12.22 6.19
CA TYR A 24 -1.30 13.02 5.93
C TYR A 24 -0.94 14.48 6.06
N GLU A 25 -1.44 15.29 5.14
CA GLU A 25 -1.23 16.71 5.28
C GLU A 25 -2.36 17.46 4.60
N LYS A 26 -2.56 18.68 4.99
CA LYS A 26 -3.59 19.48 4.39
C LYS A 26 -3.18 19.84 3.00
N GLY A 27 -4.11 19.71 2.07
CA GLY A 27 -3.87 20.15 0.71
C GLY A 27 -3.88 21.66 0.63
N GLU A 28 -3.77 22.16 -0.58
CA GLU A 28 -3.80 23.60 -0.76
C GLU A 28 -5.13 24.18 -0.35
N ARG A 29 -6.19 23.40 -0.47
CA ARG A 29 -7.49 23.84 -0.02
C ARG A 29 -7.67 23.37 1.41
N LEU A 30 -8.26 24.20 2.22
CA LEU A 30 -8.39 23.91 3.64
C LEU A 30 -9.27 22.71 3.94
N ASP A 31 -10.18 22.39 3.01
CA ASP A 31 -11.09 21.27 3.24
C ASP A 31 -10.61 19.98 2.61
N VAL A 32 -9.34 19.87 2.32
CA VAL A 32 -8.79 18.68 1.71
C VAL A 32 -7.61 18.18 2.51
N VAL A 33 -7.61 16.89 2.80
CA VAL A 33 -6.48 16.23 3.44
C VAL A 33 -5.91 15.25 2.41
N VAL A 34 -4.62 15.35 2.16
CA VAL A 34 -3.94 14.45 1.25
C VAL A 34 -3.31 13.33 2.07
N ALA A 35 -3.51 12.09 1.65
CA ALA A 35 -2.92 10.93 2.30
C ALA A 35 -2.02 10.23 1.31
N GLU A 36 -0.85 9.85 1.76
CA GLU A 36 0.13 9.20 0.91
C GLU A 36 0.68 7.96 1.57
N ALA A 37 0.90 6.92 0.78
CA ALA A 37 1.59 5.72 1.23
C ALA A 37 2.99 5.77 0.64
N PRO A 38 3.97 6.30 1.37
CA PRO A 38 5.30 6.52 0.77
C PRO A 38 6.01 5.23 0.38
N ASP A 39 5.63 4.10 0.96
CA ASP A 39 6.24 2.84 0.58
C ASP A 39 5.83 2.38 -0.81
N LEU A 40 4.75 2.94 -1.36
CA LEU A 40 4.24 2.57 -2.66
C LEU A 40 4.27 3.81 -3.55
N PRO A 41 5.28 3.96 -4.39
CA PRO A 41 5.46 5.20 -5.16
C PRO A 41 4.22 5.59 -5.96
N GLY A 42 3.80 6.81 -5.80
CA GLY A 42 2.64 7.31 -6.52
C GLY A 42 1.30 6.96 -5.90
N CYS A 43 1.30 6.28 -4.76
CA CYS A 43 0.05 5.88 -4.12
C CYS A 43 -0.39 6.98 -3.16
N LEU A 44 -1.29 7.82 -3.62
CA LEU A 44 -1.82 8.88 -2.76
C LEU A 44 -3.26 9.17 -3.13
N THR A 45 -3.95 9.80 -2.22
CA THR A 45 -5.35 10.12 -2.42
C THR A 45 -5.70 11.32 -1.54
N GLN A 46 -6.96 11.63 -1.45
CA GLN A 46 -7.38 12.75 -0.63
C GLN A 46 -8.77 12.49 -0.07
N GLY A 47 -9.14 13.26 0.92
CA GLY A 47 -10.46 13.22 1.52
C GLY A 47 -10.73 14.52 2.21
N ALA A 48 -11.93 14.70 2.70
CA ALA A 48 -12.30 15.92 3.40
C ALA A 48 -11.78 15.90 4.85
N THR A 49 -11.57 14.73 5.40
CA THR A 49 -11.05 14.57 6.75
C THR A 49 -9.95 13.55 6.73
N VAL A 50 -9.20 13.47 7.83
CA VAL A 50 -8.15 12.45 7.93
C VAL A 50 -8.77 11.06 7.83
N GLU A 51 -9.91 10.85 8.49
CA GLU A 51 -10.56 9.54 8.44
C GLU A 51 -10.96 9.17 7.03
N GLU A 52 -11.53 10.12 6.30
CA GLU A 52 -11.94 9.84 4.95
C GLU A 52 -10.73 9.61 4.05
N ALA A 53 -9.69 10.42 4.22
CA ALA A 53 -8.48 10.25 3.43
C ALA A 53 -7.87 8.88 3.68
N ARG A 54 -7.91 8.41 4.95
CA ARG A 54 -7.37 7.11 5.28
C ARG A 54 -8.19 5.99 4.63
N GLU A 55 -9.51 6.10 4.66
CA GLU A 55 -10.34 5.10 4.01
C GLU A 55 -10.07 5.05 2.52
N ASN A 56 -9.94 6.23 1.92
CA ASN A 56 -9.65 6.29 0.51
C ASN A 56 -8.25 5.75 0.20
N LEU A 57 -7.32 5.90 1.15
CA LEU A 57 -5.98 5.39 0.95
C LEU A 57 -5.96 3.87 0.96
N VAL A 58 -6.80 3.24 1.79
CA VAL A 58 -6.90 1.79 1.76
C VAL A 58 -7.27 1.31 0.37
N ASP A 59 -8.27 1.95 -0.23
CA ASP A 59 -8.68 1.59 -1.58
C ASP A 59 -7.57 1.84 -2.59
N ALA A 60 -6.88 2.96 -2.44
CA ALA A 60 -5.79 3.29 -3.37
C ALA A 60 -4.66 2.27 -3.26
N ILE A 61 -4.35 1.81 -2.06
CA ILE A 61 -3.32 0.81 -1.86
C ILE A 61 -3.71 -0.48 -2.56
N GLU A 62 -4.96 -0.90 -2.42
CA GLU A 62 -5.41 -2.14 -3.04
C GLU A 62 -5.34 -2.06 -4.55
N VAL A 63 -5.75 -0.94 -5.11
CA VAL A 63 -5.68 -0.75 -6.55
C VAL A 63 -4.23 -0.75 -7.00
N TRP A 64 -3.36 -0.08 -6.24
CA TRP A 64 -1.94 -0.01 -6.58
C TRP A 64 -1.32 -1.42 -6.60
N LEU A 65 -1.65 -2.22 -5.58
CA LEU A 65 -1.11 -3.58 -5.50
C LEU A 65 -1.64 -4.45 -6.63
N LEU A 66 -2.92 -4.36 -6.90
CA LEU A 66 -3.51 -5.15 -7.95
C LEU A 66 -2.91 -4.79 -9.31
N SER A 67 -2.74 -3.51 -9.55
CA SER A 67 -2.18 -3.05 -10.81
C SER A 67 -0.75 -3.56 -10.98
N GLY A 68 0.06 -3.49 -9.92
CA GLY A 68 1.43 -3.97 -9.98
C GLY A 68 1.51 -5.46 -10.22
N LEU A 69 0.65 -6.23 -9.54
CA LEU A 69 0.64 -7.67 -9.72
C LEU A 69 0.23 -8.04 -11.13
N ARG A 70 -0.71 -7.31 -11.71
CA ARG A 70 -1.10 -7.57 -13.07
C ARG A 70 0.01 -7.28 -14.05
N SER A 71 0.88 -6.34 -13.72
CA SER A 71 2.00 -6.00 -14.57
C SER A 71 3.20 -6.88 -14.31
N GLY A 72 3.08 -7.86 -13.45
CA GLY A 72 4.19 -8.77 -13.18
C GLY A 72 5.18 -8.26 -12.17
N GLU A 73 4.81 -7.26 -11.37
CA GLU A 73 5.71 -6.69 -10.39
C GLU A 73 5.30 -7.10 -9.00
N ASP A 74 6.26 -7.54 -8.21
CA ASP A 74 5.98 -7.89 -6.83
C ASP A 74 5.96 -6.63 -5.98
N PRO A 75 5.04 -6.54 -5.02
CA PRO A 75 5.04 -5.39 -4.12
C PRO A 75 6.29 -5.34 -3.27
N PRO A 76 6.70 -4.17 -2.85
CA PRO A 76 7.91 -4.05 -2.02
C PRO A 76 7.70 -4.63 -0.63
N VAL A 77 8.80 -4.92 0.04
CA VAL A 77 8.76 -5.33 1.44
C VAL A 77 8.53 -4.07 2.26
N VAL A 78 7.54 -4.12 3.14
CA VAL A 78 7.17 -2.98 3.97
C VAL A 78 7.22 -3.40 5.44
N ASN A 79 8.02 -2.71 6.23
CA ASN A 79 8.14 -3.02 7.67
C ASN A 79 8.46 -4.50 7.90
N GLY A 80 9.29 -5.07 7.03
CA GLY A 80 9.68 -6.47 7.16
C GLY A 80 8.63 -7.45 6.72
N CYS A 81 7.56 -6.99 6.06
CA CYS A 81 6.49 -7.86 5.61
C CYS A 81 6.43 -7.90 4.09
N ARG A 82 6.21 -9.09 3.57
CA ARG A 82 6.05 -9.30 2.15
C ARG A 82 4.65 -9.85 1.92
N LEU A 83 4.00 -9.34 0.89
CA LEU A 83 2.67 -9.86 0.57
C LEU A 83 2.78 -11.33 0.15
N ALA A 84 1.93 -12.15 0.71
CA ALA A 84 1.98 -13.58 0.44
C ALA A 84 1.64 -13.91 -1.01
N VAL A 85 0.86 -13.06 -1.67
CA VAL A 85 0.54 -13.25 -3.06
C VAL A 85 1.62 -12.61 -3.89
N THR A 86 2.14 -13.32 -4.88
CA THR A 86 3.20 -12.78 -5.69
C THR A 86 2.71 -12.55 -7.11
N ALA A 87 3.53 -11.87 -7.89
CA ALA A 87 3.19 -11.57 -9.26
C ALA A 87 3.45 -12.71 -10.22
N ALA A 88 3.99 -13.81 -9.76
CA ALA A 88 4.31 -14.91 -10.63
C ALA A 88 3.07 -15.34 -11.37
N PRO A 89 3.15 -15.51 -12.66
CA PRO A 89 1.96 -15.87 -13.40
C PRO A 89 1.46 -17.21 -13.03
N GLU A 90 0.14 -17.32 -12.98
CA GLU A 90 -0.43 -18.54 -12.68
C GLU A 90 -0.40 -19.38 -13.88
N LYS A 91 0.06 -20.54 -13.78
CA LYS A 91 0.08 -21.38 -14.86
C LYS A 91 -1.23 -21.96 -15.04
N ARG A 92 -2.00 -21.49 -15.81
CA ARG A 92 -3.27 -22.07 -16.00
C ARG A 92 -3.22 -23.06 -17.00
N SER A 93 -3.63 -24.07 -16.77
CA SER A 93 -3.58 -25.06 -17.79
C SER A 93 -4.86 -25.19 -18.48
#